data_79c9d14b0bc021f27d8b306dce337b81
#
_entry.id   79c9d14b0bc021f27d8b306dce337b81
#
_cell.length_a   1.000
_cell.length_b   1.000
_cell.length_c   1.000
_cell.angle_alpha   90.00
_cell.angle_beta   90.00
_cell.angle_gamma   90.00
#
_symmetry.space_group_name_H-M   'P 1'
#
loop_
_entity.id
_entity.type
_entity.pdbx_description
1 polymer ?
#
loop_
_entity_poly.entity_id
_entity_poly.type
_entity_poly.pdbx_seq_one_letter_code
_entity_poly.pdbx_strand_id
1 'polypeptide(L)'
;MNRTVISLVDPATAPEDVRKAAEAHLAKGYRMTNEKRTLLHNAVAFEALEGMSYAVSAEMKKFTGHRAANLFQYAISLENDCLVCSTYYRKAMADLGLEHLDESQFTPDEALLVEYARAIVHNHKLIPDDLLQRLLDRFGEEGVVVITTMAMFMIGNNYFNDILRVQSEFLGYR
;
A
#
# COMPACT_ATOMS: atom_id res chain seq x y z
N MET A 1 10.13 13.89 19.78
CA MET A 1 8.84 13.93 19.06
C MET A 1 9.14 14.19 17.60
N ASN A 2 8.92 13.22 16.72
CA ASN A 2 9.09 13.45 15.28
C ASN A 2 7.91 14.30 14.78
N ARG A 3 8.18 15.59 14.55
CA ARG A 3 7.19 16.50 13.97
C ARG A 3 7.08 16.23 12.47
N THR A 4 5.86 16.16 11.92
CA THR A 4 5.64 16.15 10.47
C THR A 4 6.41 17.27 9.79
N VAL A 5 7.02 16.99 8.65
CA VAL A 5 7.79 17.99 7.88
C VAL A 5 6.85 18.97 7.18
N ILE A 6 5.71 18.48 6.72
CA ILE A 6 4.71 19.22 5.95
C ILE A 6 3.39 19.21 6.71
N SER A 7 2.68 20.34 6.72
CA SER A 7 1.35 20.45 7.31
C SER A 7 0.33 19.60 6.58
N LEU A 8 -0.76 19.25 7.23
CA LEU A 8 -1.88 18.57 6.58
C LEU A 8 -2.78 19.58 5.90
N VAL A 9 -3.08 19.38 4.62
CA VAL A 9 -4.05 20.21 3.91
C VAL A 9 -5.44 19.98 4.49
N ASP A 10 -6.17 21.08 4.73
CA ASP A 10 -7.61 21.04 4.97
C ASP A 10 -8.33 21.26 3.63
N PRO A 11 -9.01 20.22 3.08
CA PRO A 11 -9.70 20.37 1.80
C PRO A 11 -10.77 21.47 1.79
N ALA A 12 -11.37 21.77 2.94
CA ALA A 12 -12.43 22.77 3.03
C ALA A 12 -11.94 24.21 2.74
N THR A 13 -10.66 24.49 3.01
CA THR A 13 -10.04 25.81 2.84
C THR A 13 -9.01 25.85 1.72
N ALA A 14 -8.82 24.74 1.01
CA ALA A 14 -7.82 24.59 -0.04
C ALA A 14 -8.22 25.30 -1.35
N PRO A 15 -7.26 25.58 -2.25
CA PRO A 15 -7.53 26.04 -3.61
C PRO A 15 -8.51 25.12 -4.37
N GLU A 16 -9.17 25.67 -5.38
CA GLU A 16 -10.27 24.98 -6.07
C GLU A 16 -9.87 23.63 -6.69
N ASP A 17 -8.71 23.55 -7.32
CA ASP A 17 -8.16 22.33 -7.92
C ASP A 17 -7.92 21.23 -6.87
N VAL A 18 -7.32 21.59 -5.75
CA VAL A 18 -7.08 20.69 -4.60
C VAL A 18 -8.40 20.22 -3.97
N ARG A 19 -9.34 21.13 -3.79
CA ARG A 19 -10.68 20.81 -3.26
C ARG A 19 -11.41 19.84 -4.19
N LYS A 20 -11.41 20.09 -5.50
CA LYS A 20 -12.01 19.17 -6.49
C LYS A 20 -11.38 17.78 -6.47
N ALA A 21 -10.05 17.68 -6.37
CA ALA A 21 -9.36 16.40 -6.26
C ALA A 21 -9.77 15.64 -4.98
N ALA A 22 -9.86 16.33 -3.85
CA ALA A 22 -10.32 15.75 -2.60
C ALA A 22 -11.79 15.29 -2.65
N GLU A 23 -12.68 16.11 -3.22
CA GLU A 23 -14.10 15.77 -3.40
C GLU A 23 -14.27 14.54 -4.31
N ALA A 24 -13.55 14.47 -5.43
CA ALA A 24 -13.58 13.34 -6.34
C ALA A 24 -13.08 12.04 -5.68
N HIS A 25 -12.09 12.15 -4.78
CA HIS A 25 -11.59 11.03 -4.00
C HIS A 25 -12.65 10.52 -2.99
N LEU A 26 -13.23 11.42 -2.21
CA LEU A 26 -14.26 11.11 -1.22
C LEU A 26 -15.54 10.54 -1.85
N ALA A 27 -15.93 11.05 -3.04
CA ALA A 27 -17.09 10.57 -3.78
C ALA A 27 -16.98 9.09 -4.21
N LYS A 28 -15.76 8.55 -4.32
CA LYS A 28 -15.49 7.13 -4.56
C LYS A 28 -15.57 6.27 -3.29
N GLY A 29 -15.88 6.86 -2.14
CA GLY A 29 -15.94 6.17 -0.84
C GLY A 29 -14.57 5.94 -0.18
N TYR A 30 -13.51 6.58 -0.66
CA TYR A 30 -12.18 6.44 -0.10
C TYR A 30 -11.96 7.37 1.10
N ARG A 31 -11.08 6.96 2.02
CA ARG A 31 -10.76 7.74 3.23
C ARG A 31 -9.73 8.82 2.94
N MET A 32 -9.92 10.01 3.51
CA MET A 32 -8.93 11.08 3.50
C MET A 32 -7.96 10.92 4.68
N THR A 33 -6.87 10.15 4.47
CA THR A 33 -5.84 9.91 5.47
C THR A 33 -4.85 11.08 5.58
N ASN A 34 -3.99 11.06 6.61
CA ASN A 34 -2.92 12.06 6.75
C ASN A 34 -1.94 12.05 5.57
N GLU A 35 -1.61 10.87 5.04
CA GLU A 35 -0.84 10.74 3.79
C GLU A 35 -1.52 11.49 2.64
N LYS A 36 -2.80 11.27 2.43
CA LYS A 36 -3.57 11.92 1.35
C LYS A 36 -3.66 13.42 1.55
N ARG A 37 -3.85 13.87 2.79
CA ARG A 37 -3.82 15.29 3.13
C ARG A 37 -2.43 15.92 2.93
N THR A 38 -1.37 15.13 3.04
CA THR A 38 -0.01 15.58 2.71
C THR A 38 0.17 15.66 1.18
N LEU A 39 -0.28 14.66 0.44
CA LEU A 39 -0.25 14.64 -1.04
C LEU A 39 -1.04 15.79 -1.67
N LEU A 40 -2.15 16.20 -1.04
CA LEU A 40 -3.01 17.29 -1.51
C LEU A 40 -2.33 18.67 -1.57
N HIS A 41 -1.09 18.82 -1.09
CA HIS A 41 -0.31 20.02 -1.40
C HIS A 41 -0.09 20.23 -2.91
N ASN A 42 -0.26 19.17 -3.70
CA ASN A 42 -0.28 19.23 -5.16
C ASN A 42 -1.34 18.28 -5.72
N ALA A 43 -2.38 18.83 -6.35
CA ALA A 43 -3.49 18.05 -6.89
C ALA A 43 -3.03 17.02 -7.93
N VAL A 44 -2.06 17.37 -8.79
CA VAL A 44 -1.55 16.46 -9.84
C VAL A 44 -0.81 15.27 -9.21
N ALA A 45 0.05 15.51 -8.22
CA ALA A 45 0.74 14.43 -7.50
C ALA A 45 -0.25 13.51 -6.78
N PHE A 46 -1.27 14.09 -6.14
CA PHE A 46 -2.34 13.35 -5.48
C PHE A 46 -3.11 12.46 -6.46
N GLU A 47 -3.59 13.03 -7.56
CA GLU A 47 -4.39 12.28 -8.56
C GLU A 47 -3.58 11.17 -9.23
N ALA A 48 -2.31 11.43 -9.57
CA ALA A 48 -1.43 10.45 -10.19
C ALA A 48 -1.15 9.26 -9.26
N LEU A 49 -0.79 9.53 -7.99
CA LEU A 49 -0.45 8.49 -7.04
C LEU A 49 -1.69 7.66 -6.65
N GLU A 50 -2.79 8.32 -6.33
CA GLU A 50 -4.05 7.66 -5.98
C GLU A 50 -4.63 6.89 -7.17
N GLY A 51 -4.56 7.45 -8.38
CA GLY A 51 -4.98 6.78 -9.60
C GLY A 51 -4.22 5.47 -9.83
N MET A 52 -2.90 5.49 -9.71
CA MET A 52 -2.06 4.30 -9.79
C MET A 52 -2.42 3.28 -8.70
N SER A 53 -2.50 3.73 -7.45
CA SER A 53 -2.82 2.88 -6.30
C SER A 53 -4.10 2.08 -6.52
N TYR A 54 -5.19 2.77 -6.86
CA TYR A 54 -6.48 2.11 -7.01
C TYR A 54 -6.57 1.22 -8.24
N ALA A 55 -6.03 1.67 -9.38
CA ALA A 55 -6.05 0.88 -10.60
C ALA A 55 -5.26 -0.43 -10.44
N VAL A 56 -4.01 -0.35 -9.96
CA VAL A 56 -3.16 -1.53 -9.79
C VAL A 56 -3.68 -2.44 -8.68
N SER A 57 -4.20 -1.88 -7.57
CA SER A 57 -4.81 -2.68 -6.51
C SER A 57 -6.05 -3.43 -6.99
N ALA A 58 -6.88 -2.81 -7.82
CA ALA A 58 -8.04 -3.48 -8.39
C ALA A 58 -7.64 -4.65 -9.31
N GLU A 59 -6.64 -4.44 -10.18
CA GLU A 59 -6.11 -5.52 -11.02
C GLU A 59 -5.47 -6.64 -10.20
N MET A 60 -4.63 -6.32 -9.23
CA MET A 60 -4.00 -7.32 -8.36
C MET A 60 -5.02 -8.23 -7.69
N LYS A 61 -6.13 -7.65 -7.19
CA LYS A 61 -7.20 -8.42 -6.53
C LYS A 61 -7.88 -9.44 -7.44
N LYS A 62 -7.87 -9.25 -8.76
CA LYS A 62 -8.40 -10.23 -9.71
C LYS A 62 -7.54 -11.51 -9.74
N PHE A 63 -6.24 -11.38 -9.60
CA PHE A 63 -5.29 -12.51 -9.57
C PHE A 63 -5.18 -13.18 -8.20
N THR A 64 -5.19 -12.39 -7.13
CA THR A 64 -4.80 -12.85 -5.79
C THR A 64 -5.97 -12.94 -4.80
N GLY A 65 -7.08 -12.26 -5.10
CA GLY A 65 -8.15 -12.02 -4.13
C GLY A 65 -7.84 -10.88 -3.16
N HIS A 66 -8.86 -10.44 -2.45
CA HIS A 66 -8.79 -9.24 -1.61
C HIS A 66 -7.88 -9.41 -0.39
N ARG A 67 -7.96 -10.57 0.28
CA ARG A 67 -7.17 -10.87 1.48
C ARG A 67 -5.67 -10.94 1.16
N ALA A 68 -5.29 -11.73 0.15
CA ALA A 68 -3.89 -11.91 -0.24
C ALA A 68 -3.27 -10.61 -0.76
N ALA A 69 -4.03 -9.78 -1.51
CA ALA A 69 -3.56 -8.46 -1.93
C ALA A 69 -3.25 -7.54 -0.74
N ASN A 70 -4.11 -7.48 0.29
CA ASN A 70 -3.85 -6.68 1.49
C ASN A 70 -2.67 -7.23 2.29
N LEU A 71 -2.55 -8.55 2.40
CA LEU A 71 -1.44 -9.21 3.09
C LEU A 71 -0.09 -8.93 2.43
N PHE A 72 -0.02 -8.96 1.09
CA PHE A 72 1.18 -8.59 0.33
C PHE A 72 1.62 -7.16 0.60
N GLN A 73 0.69 -6.20 0.54
CA GLN A 73 0.96 -4.78 0.79
C GLN A 73 1.36 -4.53 2.25
N TYR A 74 0.75 -5.26 3.18
CA TYR A 74 1.13 -5.25 4.59
C TYR A 74 2.55 -5.78 4.79
N ALA A 75 2.90 -6.91 4.19
CA ALA A 75 4.23 -7.50 4.29
C ALA A 75 5.32 -6.54 3.78
N ILE A 76 5.12 -5.89 2.61
CA ILE A 76 6.05 -4.86 2.12
C ILE A 76 6.22 -3.72 3.12
N SER A 77 5.11 -3.27 3.72
CA SER A 77 5.13 -2.14 4.65
C SER A 77 5.82 -2.49 5.98
N LEU A 78 5.70 -3.74 6.43
CA LEU A 78 6.43 -4.24 7.60
C LEU A 78 7.93 -4.35 7.33
N GLU A 79 8.31 -4.96 6.22
CA GLU A 79 9.73 -5.15 5.86
C GLU A 79 10.44 -3.82 5.59
N ASN A 80 9.73 -2.79 5.13
CA ASN A 80 10.23 -1.42 4.97
C ASN A 80 10.16 -0.58 6.24
N ASP A 81 9.66 -1.14 7.36
CA ASP A 81 9.47 -0.42 8.65
C ASP A 81 8.61 0.85 8.53
N CYS A 82 7.69 0.90 7.55
CA CYS A 82 6.78 2.03 7.39
C CYS A 82 5.60 1.95 8.36
N LEU A 83 5.64 2.74 9.44
CA LEU A 83 4.61 2.74 10.46
C LEU A 83 3.22 3.16 9.93
N VAL A 84 3.17 4.16 9.04
CA VAL A 84 1.91 4.66 8.48
C VAL A 84 1.21 3.56 7.68
N CYS A 85 1.95 2.93 6.77
CA CYS A 85 1.41 1.92 5.87
C CYS A 85 1.10 0.60 6.61
N SER A 86 2.00 0.15 7.49
CA SER A 86 1.79 -1.10 8.23
C SER A 86 0.55 -1.02 9.14
N THR A 87 0.37 0.09 9.87
CA THR A 87 -0.83 0.28 10.71
C THR A 87 -2.11 0.42 9.90
N TYR A 88 -2.05 1.04 8.71
CA TYR A 88 -3.20 1.11 7.80
C TYR A 88 -3.63 -0.29 7.31
N TYR A 89 -2.69 -1.09 6.81
CA TYR A 89 -3.02 -2.44 6.33
C TYR A 89 -3.37 -3.39 7.46
N ARG A 90 -2.77 -3.26 8.64
CA ARG A 90 -3.17 -4.03 9.81
C ARG A 90 -4.62 -3.73 10.21
N LYS A 91 -5.02 -2.44 10.19
CA LYS A 91 -6.42 -2.09 10.36
C LYS A 91 -7.31 -2.70 9.28
N ALA A 92 -6.90 -2.62 8.02
CA ALA A 92 -7.67 -3.19 6.91
C ALA A 92 -7.82 -4.72 7.05
N MET A 93 -6.81 -5.41 7.57
CA MET A 93 -6.88 -6.84 7.88
C MET A 93 -7.82 -7.12 9.06
N ALA A 94 -7.77 -6.30 10.12
CA ALA A 94 -8.69 -6.41 11.25
C ALA A 94 -10.16 -6.21 10.84
N ASP A 95 -10.43 -5.27 9.91
CA ASP A 95 -11.77 -5.07 9.33
C ASP A 95 -12.29 -6.32 8.56
N LEU A 96 -11.39 -7.23 8.18
CA LEU A 96 -11.71 -8.54 7.58
C LEU A 96 -11.77 -9.69 8.62
N GLY A 97 -11.68 -9.38 9.92
CA GLY A 97 -11.65 -10.37 11.00
C GLY A 97 -10.31 -11.09 11.16
N LEU A 98 -9.23 -10.50 10.64
CA LEU A 98 -7.87 -11.07 10.63
C LEU A 98 -6.95 -10.27 11.57
N GLU A 99 -7.36 -10.11 12.82
CA GLU A 99 -6.62 -9.30 13.81
C GLU A 99 -5.25 -9.89 14.18
N HIS A 100 -5.09 -11.20 14.06
CA HIS A 100 -3.85 -11.91 14.32
C HIS A 100 -3.38 -12.62 13.04
N LEU A 101 -2.27 -12.12 12.48
CA LEU A 101 -1.62 -12.75 11.32
C LEU A 101 -0.72 -13.89 11.83
N ASP A 102 -1.28 -15.10 11.83
CA ASP A 102 -0.51 -16.32 12.04
C ASP A 102 -0.13 -16.88 10.65
N GLU A 103 1.17 -16.91 10.34
CA GLU A 103 1.69 -17.41 9.07
C GLU A 103 1.32 -18.89 8.82
N SER A 104 1.08 -19.65 9.90
CA SER A 104 0.61 -21.04 9.81
C SER A 104 -0.79 -21.17 9.18
N GLN A 105 -1.55 -20.07 9.11
CA GLN A 105 -2.89 -19.99 8.53
C GLN A 105 -2.91 -19.43 7.10
N PHE A 106 -1.75 -19.12 6.54
CA PHE A 106 -1.68 -18.60 5.18
C PHE A 106 -2.01 -19.70 4.18
N THR A 107 -2.78 -19.33 3.17
CA THR A 107 -2.92 -20.16 1.97
C THR A 107 -1.58 -20.23 1.22
N PRO A 108 -1.37 -21.23 0.35
CA PRO A 108 -0.15 -21.29 -0.46
C PRO A 108 0.12 -20.00 -1.26
N ASP A 109 -0.92 -19.36 -1.79
CA ASP A 109 -0.80 -18.10 -2.52
C ASP A 109 -0.36 -16.95 -1.60
N GLU A 110 -0.91 -16.88 -0.40
CA GLU A 110 -0.53 -15.85 0.59
C GLU A 110 0.91 -16.02 1.05
N ALA A 111 1.33 -17.24 1.34
CA ALA A 111 2.71 -17.53 1.71
C ALA A 111 3.69 -17.16 0.59
N LEU A 112 3.37 -17.51 -0.66
CA LEU A 112 4.16 -17.16 -1.85
C LEU A 112 4.29 -15.64 -2.04
N LEU A 113 3.20 -14.91 -1.87
CA LEU A 113 3.19 -13.44 -1.99
C LEU A 113 3.98 -12.77 -0.86
N VAL A 114 3.86 -13.26 0.38
CA VAL A 114 4.64 -12.73 1.52
C VAL A 114 6.14 -13.01 1.33
N GLU A 115 6.50 -14.20 0.87
CA GLU A 115 7.88 -14.54 0.52
C GLU A 115 8.42 -13.58 -0.55
N TYR A 116 7.63 -13.31 -1.60
CA TYR A 116 8.02 -12.37 -2.66
C TYR A 116 8.15 -10.93 -2.15
N ALA A 117 7.22 -10.46 -1.30
CA ALA A 117 7.30 -9.15 -0.67
C ALA A 117 8.61 -8.97 0.11
N ARG A 118 8.97 -9.96 0.93
CA ARG A 118 10.23 -9.99 1.69
C ARG A 118 11.45 -9.98 0.77
N ALA A 119 11.46 -10.82 -0.25
CA ALA A 119 12.58 -10.90 -1.20
C ALA A 119 12.82 -9.55 -1.90
N ILE A 120 11.75 -8.87 -2.37
CA ILE A 120 11.86 -7.55 -3.02
C ILE A 120 12.47 -6.53 -2.08
N VAL A 121 11.98 -6.43 -0.86
CA VAL A 121 12.44 -5.41 0.10
C VAL A 121 13.87 -5.69 0.54
N HIS A 122 14.22 -6.95 0.82
CA HIS A 122 15.58 -7.31 1.23
C HIS A 122 16.60 -7.10 0.12
N ASN A 123 16.35 -7.59 -1.08
CA ASN A 123 17.25 -7.40 -2.21
C ASN A 123 16.58 -7.66 -3.56
N HIS A 124 15.93 -6.63 -4.09
CA HIS A 124 15.23 -6.69 -5.38
C HIS A 124 16.13 -7.07 -6.58
N LYS A 125 17.46 -7.03 -6.45
CA LYS A 125 18.41 -7.42 -7.51
C LYS A 125 18.73 -8.92 -7.51
N LEU A 126 18.38 -9.62 -6.42
CA LEU A 126 18.73 -11.03 -6.22
C LEU A 126 17.49 -11.82 -5.79
N ILE A 127 16.37 -11.64 -6.50
CA ILE A 127 15.20 -12.49 -6.30
C ILE A 127 15.54 -13.92 -6.78
N PRO A 128 15.31 -14.95 -5.95
CA PRO A 128 15.60 -16.33 -6.35
C PRO A 128 14.81 -16.76 -7.61
N ASP A 129 15.47 -17.43 -8.55
CA ASP A 129 14.84 -17.85 -9.81
C ASP A 129 13.69 -18.82 -9.57
N ASP A 130 13.79 -19.71 -8.56
CA ASP A 130 12.73 -20.63 -8.18
C ASP A 130 11.49 -19.89 -7.63
N LEU A 131 11.70 -18.79 -6.91
CA LEU A 131 10.59 -17.94 -6.43
C LEU A 131 9.89 -17.27 -7.60
N LEU A 132 10.64 -16.72 -8.56
CA LEU A 132 10.06 -16.13 -9.78
C LEU A 132 9.31 -17.17 -10.59
N GLN A 133 9.84 -18.38 -10.72
CA GLN A 133 9.17 -19.47 -11.46
C GLN A 133 7.85 -19.86 -10.77
N ARG A 134 7.82 -20.03 -9.46
CA ARG A 134 6.58 -20.31 -8.70
C ARG A 134 5.52 -19.22 -8.88
N LEU A 135 5.94 -17.95 -8.93
CA LEU A 135 5.03 -16.81 -9.20
C LEU A 135 4.47 -16.88 -10.62
N LEU A 136 5.33 -17.14 -11.62
CA LEU A 136 4.92 -17.29 -13.02
C LEU A 136 3.96 -18.46 -13.21
N ASP A 137 4.26 -19.61 -12.61
CA ASP A 137 3.42 -20.81 -12.69
C ASP A 137 2.03 -20.55 -12.07
N ARG A 138 1.97 -19.76 -11.01
CA ARG A 138 0.72 -19.49 -10.28
C ARG A 138 -0.10 -18.35 -10.86
N PHE A 139 0.53 -17.25 -11.24
CA PHE A 139 -0.15 -15.99 -11.62
C PHE A 139 0.01 -15.61 -13.09
N GLY A 140 0.87 -16.31 -13.83
CA GLY A 140 1.23 -15.98 -15.21
C GLY A 140 2.04 -14.66 -15.30
N GLU A 141 2.50 -14.34 -16.50
CA GLU A 141 3.30 -13.12 -16.75
C GLU A 141 2.53 -11.86 -16.39
N GLU A 142 1.25 -11.78 -16.79
CA GLU A 142 0.39 -10.63 -16.50
C GLU A 142 0.23 -10.41 -14.99
N GLY A 143 -0.08 -11.47 -14.24
CA GLY A 143 -0.23 -11.39 -12.78
C GLY A 143 1.06 -10.97 -12.09
N VAL A 144 2.21 -11.53 -12.50
CA VAL A 144 3.53 -11.15 -11.94
C VAL A 144 3.84 -9.68 -12.22
N VAL A 145 3.55 -9.17 -13.41
CA VAL A 145 3.73 -7.74 -13.76
C VAL A 145 2.88 -6.87 -12.84
N VAL A 146 1.59 -7.21 -12.66
CA VAL A 146 0.68 -6.43 -11.79
C VAL A 146 1.13 -6.46 -10.33
N ILE A 147 1.49 -7.65 -9.80
CA ILE A 147 1.96 -7.81 -8.42
C ILE A 147 3.26 -7.02 -8.19
N THR A 148 4.22 -7.09 -9.14
CA THR A 148 5.47 -6.35 -9.05
C THR A 148 5.25 -4.84 -9.15
N THR A 149 4.31 -4.40 -9.99
CA THR A 149 3.93 -2.98 -10.08
C THR A 149 3.33 -2.48 -8.76
N MET A 150 2.52 -3.30 -8.08
CA MET A 150 2.02 -2.96 -6.75
C MET A 150 3.15 -2.89 -5.72
N ALA A 151 4.14 -3.79 -5.77
CA ALA A 151 5.30 -3.72 -4.88
C ALA A 151 6.09 -2.42 -5.07
N MET A 152 6.35 -2.03 -6.32
CA MET A 152 7.02 -0.77 -6.65
C MET A 152 6.25 0.43 -6.10
N PHE A 153 4.92 0.46 -6.29
CA PHE A 153 4.07 1.50 -5.73
C PHE A 153 4.20 1.55 -4.20
N MET A 154 4.08 0.40 -3.52
CA MET A 154 4.12 0.32 -2.06
C MET A 154 5.45 0.81 -1.48
N ILE A 155 6.58 0.43 -2.09
CA ILE A 155 7.91 0.88 -1.66
C ILE A 155 8.03 2.40 -1.81
N GLY A 156 7.64 2.94 -2.95
CA GLY A 156 7.64 4.40 -3.18
C GLY A 156 6.74 5.14 -2.19
N ASN A 157 5.57 4.60 -1.92
CA ASN A 157 4.61 5.15 -0.96
C ASN A 157 5.14 5.11 0.49
N ASN A 158 5.78 4.00 0.87
CA ASN A 158 6.42 3.88 2.18
C ASN A 158 7.51 4.96 2.35
N TYR A 159 8.37 5.14 1.34
CA TYR A 159 9.42 6.17 1.36
C TYR A 159 8.83 7.58 1.42
N PHE A 160 7.75 7.86 0.68
CA PHE A 160 7.05 9.15 0.78
C PHE A 160 6.63 9.45 2.22
N ASN A 161 5.98 8.48 2.87
CA ASN A 161 5.52 8.63 4.25
C ASN A 161 6.68 8.84 5.24
N ASP A 162 7.77 8.09 5.09
CA ASP A 162 8.91 8.16 5.99
C ASP A 162 9.72 9.43 5.80
N ILE A 163 10.00 9.83 4.55
CA ILE A 163 10.75 11.06 4.22
C ILE A 163 10.03 12.29 4.76
N LEU A 164 8.70 12.36 4.60
CA LEU A 164 7.88 13.48 5.05
C LEU A 164 7.41 13.35 6.50
N ARG A 165 7.75 12.23 7.16
CA ARG A 165 7.37 11.93 8.55
C ARG A 165 5.86 12.05 8.77
N VAL A 166 5.09 11.51 7.83
CA VAL A 166 3.64 11.46 7.95
C VAL A 166 3.26 10.71 9.22
N GLN A 167 2.29 11.20 9.97
CA GLN A 167 1.83 10.56 11.19
C GLN A 167 0.68 9.60 10.88
N SER A 168 0.76 8.37 11.40
CA SER A 168 -0.35 7.43 11.30
C SER A 168 -1.51 7.86 12.19
N GLU A 169 -2.73 7.81 11.67
CA GLU A 169 -3.97 7.90 12.45
C GLU A 169 -4.40 6.56 13.07
N PHE A 170 -3.72 5.47 12.73
CA PHE A 170 -4.07 4.10 13.15
C PHE A 170 -3.11 3.52 14.20
N LEU A 171 -2.56 4.34 15.08
CA LEU A 171 -1.57 3.91 16.07
C LEU A 171 -2.06 2.81 17.04
N GLY A 172 -3.37 2.66 17.21
CA GLY A 172 -3.96 1.54 17.97
C GLY A 172 -3.75 0.15 17.33
N TYR A 173 -3.27 0.10 16.07
CA TYR A 173 -3.00 -1.12 15.32
C TYR A 173 -1.49 -1.39 15.16
N ARG A 174 -0.68 -0.96 16.14
CA ARG A 174 0.76 -1.26 16.19
C ARG A 174 1.04 -2.71 16.45
#